data_c4f735a343bbcb7fde01e1233b934fc9
#
_entry.id   c4f735a343bbcb7fde01e1233b934fc9
#
_cell.length_a   1.000
_cell.length_b   1.000
_cell.length_c   1.000
_cell.angle_alpha   90.00
_cell.angle_beta   90.00
_cell.angle_gamma   90.00
#
_symmetry.space_group_name_H-M   'P 1'
#
loop_
_entity.id
_entity.type
_entity.pdbx_description
1 polymer ?
#
loop_
_entity_poly.entity_id
_entity_poly.type
_entity_poly.pdbx_seq_one_letter_code
_entity_poly.pdbx_strand_id
1 'polypeptide(L)'
;MPIQILWGNDLNAQNTFIQKLIDKEVSKEWKEINVTNLNGDDDEQVNKAFDEVLTPPFGEGYRIVTLKNNPIFTAKNEDLRTKFEKIHDNIPQNTYFILQNTKKPDSRLKSTKFLQKLIKNNLAKEKSFSLPEIWDYEGQKRFLEDAANEMNIKIDKNAAELIID
;
A
#
# COMPACT_ATOMS: atom_id res chain seq x y z
N MET A 1 7.31 0.14 -11.31
CA MET A 1 7.97 -0.16 -10.03
C MET A 1 7.16 -1.22 -9.33
N PRO A 2 7.70 -2.43 -9.16
CA PRO A 2 6.92 -3.54 -8.65
C PRO A 2 6.57 -3.44 -7.16
N ILE A 3 7.40 -2.75 -6.34
CA ILE A 3 7.19 -2.67 -4.90
C ILE A 3 6.51 -1.34 -4.54
N GLN A 4 5.34 -1.41 -3.87
CA GLN A 4 4.57 -0.26 -3.38
C GLN A 4 4.46 -0.35 -1.86
N ILE A 5 4.84 0.72 -1.17
CA ILE A 5 4.74 0.82 0.28
C ILE A 5 3.66 1.84 0.61
N LEU A 6 2.57 1.39 1.21
CA LEU A 6 1.46 2.22 1.62
C LEU A 6 1.39 2.26 3.15
N TRP A 7 1.30 3.45 3.72
CA TRP A 7 1.17 3.60 5.16
C TRP A 7 0.33 4.82 5.54
N GLY A 8 -0.24 4.78 6.74
CA GLY A 8 -1.06 5.85 7.29
C GLY A 8 -2.37 5.33 7.88
N ASN A 9 -3.08 6.17 8.61
CA ASN A 9 -4.31 5.82 9.31
C ASN A 9 -5.57 5.90 8.43
N ASP A 10 -5.47 6.44 7.21
CA ASP A 10 -6.56 6.42 6.23
C ASP A 10 -6.56 5.12 5.42
N LEU A 11 -7.10 4.06 6.01
CA LEU A 11 -7.22 2.75 5.36
C LEU A 11 -8.18 2.77 4.16
N ASN A 12 -9.19 3.64 4.17
CA ASN A 12 -10.11 3.76 3.05
C ASN A 12 -9.42 4.31 1.82
N ALA A 13 -8.63 5.37 1.97
CA ALA A 13 -7.83 5.92 0.88
C ALA A 13 -6.77 4.93 0.38
N GLN A 14 -6.12 4.16 1.27
CA GLN A 14 -5.21 3.10 0.87
C GLN A 14 -5.92 2.02 0.04
N ASN A 15 -7.07 1.53 0.51
CA ASN A 15 -7.85 0.50 -0.20
C ASN A 15 -8.38 1.02 -1.55
N THR A 16 -8.83 2.28 -1.60
CA THR A 16 -9.26 2.93 -2.85
C THR A 16 -8.10 3.03 -3.85
N PHE A 17 -6.91 3.38 -3.38
CA PHE A 17 -5.72 3.42 -4.23
C PHE A 17 -5.39 2.03 -4.80
N ILE A 18 -5.41 0.98 -3.95
CA ILE A 18 -5.18 -0.41 -4.37
C ILE A 18 -6.25 -0.83 -5.39
N GLN A 19 -7.52 -0.53 -5.15
CA GLN A 19 -8.61 -0.89 -6.05
C GLN A 19 -8.47 -0.19 -7.40
N LYS A 20 -8.15 1.10 -7.43
CA LYS A 20 -7.86 1.85 -8.67
C LYS A 20 -6.70 1.23 -9.45
N LEU A 21 -5.66 0.74 -8.75
CA LEU A 21 -4.53 0.05 -9.37
C LEU A 21 -4.96 -1.29 -9.98
N ILE A 22 -5.75 -2.08 -9.24
CA ILE A 22 -6.31 -3.34 -9.72
C ILE A 22 -7.16 -3.12 -10.99
N ASP A 23 -8.08 -2.16 -10.94
CA ASP A 23 -9.02 -1.90 -12.06
C ASP A 23 -8.30 -1.38 -13.31
N LYS A 24 -7.14 -0.73 -13.14
CA LYS A 24 -6.33 -0.21 -14.23
C LYS A 24 -5.40 -1.26 -14.85
N GLU A 25 -4.74 -2.07 -14.03
CA GLU A 25 -3.60 -2.88 -14.45
C GLU A 25 -3.95 -4.38 -14.61
N VAL A 26 -4.97 -4.88 -13.87
CA VAL A 26 -5.34 -6.29 -13.88
C VAL A 26 -6.46 -6.54 -14.90
N SER A 27 -6.26 -7.53 -15.77
CA SER A 27 -7.32 -7.96 -16.69
C SER A 27 -8.55 -8.46 -15.93
N LYS A 28 -9.74 -8.00 -16.32
CA LYS A 28 -11.01 -8.38 -15.67
C LYS A 28 -11.24 -9.89 -15.70
N GLU A 29 -10.81 -10.54 -16.78
CA GLU A 29 -10.97 -11.97 -16.99
C GLU A 29 -10.15 -12.80 -16.00
N TRP A 30 -8.98 -12.30 -15.59
CA TRP A 30 -8.04 -13.00 -14.71
C TRP A 30 -7.93 -12.40 -13.32
N LYS A 31 -8.85 -11.50 -12.93
CA LYS A 31 -8.81 -10.77 -11.66
C LYS A 31 -8.77 -11.69 -10.45
N GLU A 32 -9.58 -12.75 -10.44
CA GLU A 32 -9.65 -13.70 -9.31
C GLU A 32 -8.34 -14.49 -9.09
N ILE A 33 -7.56 -14.70 -10.16
CA ILE A 33 -6.30 -15.44 -10.10
C ILE A 33 -5.13 -14.50 -9.82
N ASN A 34 -5.18 -13.28 -10.38
CA ASN A 34 -4.07 -12.34 -10.34
C ASN A 34 -4.10 -11.35 -9.16
N VAL A 35 -5.15 -11.36 -8.33
CA VAL A 35 -5.24 -10.50 -7.15
C VAL A 35 -5.23 -11.36 -5.89
N THR A 36 -4.18 -11.22 -5.08
CA THR A 36 -4.02 -11.95 -3.82
C THR A 36 -3.92 -10.94 -2.67
N ASN A 37 -4.76 -11.12 -1.63
CA ASN A 37 -4.72 -10.32 -0.41
C ASN A 37 -4.36 -11.23 0.77
N LEU A 38 -3.31 -10.88 1.49
CA LEU A 38 -2.75 -11.64 2.60
C LEU A 38 -2.57 -10.75 3.83
N ASN A 39 -2.55 -11.36 5.01
CA ASN A 39 -2.39 -10.67 6.29
C ASN A 39 -1.02 -10.98 6.91
N GLY A 40 -0.26 -9.97 7.22
CA GLY A 40 1.07 -10.06 7.82
C GLY A 40 1.09 -10.40 9.32
N ASP A 41 -0.08 -10.47 9.98
CA ASP A 41 -0.20 -10.97 11.35
C ASP A 41 -0.08 -12.51 11.41
N ASP A 42 -0.08 -13.19 10.26
CA ASP A 42 0.03 -14.63 10.09
C ASP A 42 1.31 -14.97 9.31
N ASP A 43 2.24 -15.67 9.97
CA ASP A 43 3.53 -16.02 9.39
C ASP A 43 3.42 -16.92 8.13
N GLU A 44 2.40 -17.77 8.05
CA GLU A 44 2.15 -18.60 6.86
C GLU A 44 1.74 -17.72 5.68
N GLN A 45 0.87 -16.73 5.91
CA GLN A 45 0.46 -15.80 4.89
C GLN A 45 1.60 -14.87 4.46
N VAL A 46 2.49 -14.49 5.36
CA VAL A 46 3.71 -13.73 5.01
C VAL A 46 4.61 -14.55 4.08
N ASN A 47 4.84 -15.83 4.40
CA ASN A 47 5.63 -16.70 3.53
C ASN A 47 4.94 -16.89 2.17
N LYS A 48 3.64 -17.12 2.17
CA LYS A 48 2.83 -17.22 0.95
C LYS A 48 2.93 -15.96 0.10
N ALA A 49 2.95 -14.75 0.71
CA ALA A 49 3.11 -13.50 -0.03
C ALA A 49 4.44 -13.45 -0.80
N PHE A 50 5.52 -13.95 -0.21
CA PHE A 50 6.81 -14.02 -0.89
C PHE A 50 6.83 -15.00 -2.06
N ASP A 51 6.12 -16.11 -1.94
CA ASP A 51 6.01 -17.09 -3.04
C ASP A 51 5.11 -16.55 -4.17
N GLU A 52 3.95 -15.98 -3.80
CA GLU A 52 2.99 -15.42 -4.74
C GLU A 52 3.55 -14.25 -5.56
N VAL A 53 4.40 -13.41 -4.95
CA VAL A 53 4.96 -12.24 -5.64
C VAL A 53 6.01 -12.62 -6.69
N LEU A 54 6.62 -13.79 -6.57
CA LEU A 54 7.56 -14.32 -7.57
C LEU A 54 6.85 -15.00 -8.75
N THR A 55 5.54 -15.25 -8.61
CA THR A 55 4.74 -15.87 -9.66
C THR A 55 4.30 -14.82 -10.67
N PRO A 56 4.56 -14.99 -11.96
CA PRO A 56 4.07 -14.06 -12.98
C PRO A 56 2.54 -14.09 -13.08
N PRO A 57 1.90 -13.04 -13.64
CA PRO A 57 0.46 -13.05 -13.84
C PRO A 57 0.03 -14.17 -14.77
N PHE A 58 -1.18 -14.66 -14.55
CA PHE A 58 -1.84 -15.55 -15.47
C PHE A 58 -2.52 -14.73 -16.59
N GLY A 59 -2.30 -15.12 -17.84
CA GLY A 59 -2.83 -14.39 -18.98
C GLY A 59 -2.17 -13.02 -19.19
N GLU A 60 -2.96 -12.06 -19.66
CA GLU A 60 -2.50 -10.69 -19.90
C GLU A 60 -2.68 -9.79 -18.67
N GLY A 61 -1.88 -8.71 -18.60
CA GLY A 61 -1.96 -7.70 -17.55
C GLY A 61 -0.99 -7.95 -16.41
N TYR A 62 -1.37 -7.49 -15.22
CA TYR A 62 -0.54 -7.51 -14.02
C TYR A 62 -1.10 -8.44 -12.94
N ARG A 63 -0.20 -8.95 -12.10
CA ARG A 63 -0.51 -9.60 -10.83
C ARG A 63 -0.33 -8.61 -9.70
N ILE A 64 -1.24 -8.62 -8.73
CA ILE A 64 -1.16 -7.78 -7.53
C ILE A 64 -1.23 -8.66 -6.29
N VAL A 65 -0.17 -8.60 -5.49
CA VAL A 65 -0.09 -9.27 -4.19
C VAL A 65 -0.03 -8.19 -3.11
N THR A 66 -1.05 -8.14 -2.26
CA THR A 66 -1.14 -7.19 -1.14
C THR A 66 -0.89 -7.92 0.17
N LEU A 67 0.09 -7.46 0.95
CA LEU A 67 0.35 -7.90 2.32
C LEU A 67 -0.04 -6.77 3.28
N LYS A 68 -1.20 -6.93 3.95
CA LYS A 68 -1.69 -6.02 4.99
C LYS A 68 -0.97 -6.30 6.30
N ASN A 69 -0.84 -5.28 7.16
CA ASN A 69 -0.13 -5.39 8.44
C ASN A 69 1.28 -5.98 8.29
N ASN A 70 1.96 -5.57 7.22
CA ASN A 70 3.22 -6.19 6.86
C ASN A 70 4.28 -6.01 7.96
N PRO A 71 4.95 -7.10 8.41
CA PRO A 71 5.93 -7.05 9.50
C PRO A 71 7.33 -6.63 9.05
N ILE A 72 7.62 -6.55 7.75
CA ILE A 72 8.97 -6.36 7.20
C ILE A 72 9.61 -5.05 7.69
N PHE A 73 8.79 -3.99 7.83
CA PHE A 73 9.27 -2.64 8.17
C PHE A 73 8.80 -2.16 9.54
N THR A 74 8.11 -2.99 10.31
CA THR A 74 7.56 -2.63 11.62
C THR A 74 8.15 -3.43 12.77
N ALA A 75 8.77 -4.57 12.47
CA ALA A 75 9.39 -5.45 13.45
C ALA A 75 10.85 -5.73 13.10
N LYS A 76 11.67 -5.95 14.15
CA LYS A 76 13.05 -6.43 13.97
C LYS A 76 13.02 -7.92 13.69
N ASN A 77 12.92 -8.29 12.42
CA ASN A 77 12.95 -9.67 11.96
C ASN A 77 14.01 -9.83 10.85
N GLU A 78 15.16 -10.38 11.20
CA GLU A 78 16.28 -10.54 10.27
C GLU A 78 15.99 -11.58 9.18
N ASP A 79 15.18 -12.60 9.49
CA ASP A 79 14.83 -13.63 8.51
C ASP A 79 13.93 -13.07 7.41
N LEU A 80 12.89 -12.31 7.80
CA LEU A 80 12.02 -11.62 6.85
C LEU A 80 12.80 -10.59 6.02
N ARG A 81 13.69 -9.83 6.65
CA ARG A 81 14.56 -8.90 5.94
C ARG A 81 15.39 -9.63 4.90
N THR A 82 16.05 -10.70 5.29
CA THR A 82 16.93 -11.48 4.40
C THR A 82 16.15 -12.11 3.25
N LYS A 83 14.94 -12.62 3.51
CA LYS A 83 14.03 -13.13 2.46
C LYS A 83 13.66 -12.02 1.49
N PHE A 84 13.22 -10.87 1.99
CA PHE A 84 12.84 -9.73 1.15
C PHE A 84 14.01 -9.25 0.28
N GLU A 85 15.22 -9.14 0.85
CA GLU A 85 16.43 -8.76 0.13
C GLU A 85 16.79 -9.76 -0.99
N LYS A 86 16.49 -11.05 -0.79
CA LYS A 86 16.76 -12.09 -1.81
C LYS A 86 15.75 -12.10 -2.96
N ILE A 87 14.50 -11.78 -2.67
CA ILE A 87 13.43 -11.93 -3.68
C ILE A 87 13.21 -10.67 -4.52
N HIS A 88 13.55 -9.48 -4.00
CA HIS A 88 13.14 -8.20 -4.63
C HIS A 88 13.57 -8.06 -6.10
N ASP A 89 14.76 -8.55 -6.45
CA ASP A 89 15.28 -8.52 -7.82
C ASP A 89 14.61 -9.54 -8.76
N ASN A 90 13.93 -10.53 -8.18
CA ASN A 90 13.29 -11.62 -8.93
C ASN A 90 11.78 -11.38 -9.11
N ILE A 91 11.23 -10.30 -8.60
CA ILE A 91 9.83 -9.95 -8.79
C ILE A 91 9.59 -9.61 -10.27
N PRO A 92 8.66 -10.30 -10.96
CA PRO A 92 8.37 -10.02 -12.36
C PRO A 92 7.95 -8.54 -12.55
N GLN A 93 8.31 -7.94 -13.68
CA GLN A 93 8.03 -6.53 -13.96
C GLN A 93 6.53 -6.22 -14.02
N ASN A 94 5.71 -7.21 -14.34
CA ASN A 94 4.25 -7.15 -14.37
C ASN A 94 3.59 -7.71 -13.09
N THR A 95 4.31 -7.73 -11.97
CA THR A 95 3.80 -8.07 -10.64
C THR A 95 3.99 -6.87 -9.71
N TYR A 96 2.93 -6.46 -9.00
CA TYR A 96 3.00 -5.49 -7.91
C TYR A 96 3.01 -6.20 -6.57
N PHE A 97 3.99 -5.90 -5.75
CA PHE A 97 4.00 -6.24 -4.32
C PHE A 97 3.62 -5.01 -3.50
N ILE A 98 2.43 -5.03 -2.90
CA ILE A 98 1.90 -3.93 -2.10
C ILE A 98 2.05 -4.28 -0.63
N LEU A 99 2.83 -3.49 0.09
CA LEU A 99 3.07 -3.62 1.53
C LEU A 99 2.29 -2.52 2.23
N GLN A 100 1.20 -2.90 2.92
CA GLN A 100 0.24 -1.98 3.52
C GLN A 100 0.35 -2.00 5.04
N ASN A 101 0.44 -0.80 5.67
CA ASN A 101 0.48 -0.62 7.12
C ASN A 101 -0.28 0.63 7.55
N THR A 102 -0.71 0.67 8.82
CA THR A 102 -1.21 1.88 9.46
C THR A 102 -0.08 2.80 9.94
N LYS A 103 1.07 2.22 10.27
CA LYS A 103 2.23 2.96 10.78
C LYS A 103 3.29 3.13 9.70
N LYS A 104 4.00 4.26 9.79
CA LYS A 104 5.18 4.51 8.95
C LYS A 104 6.26 3.44 9.20
N PRO A 105 7.00 3.02 8.16
CA PRO A 105 8.18 2.17 8.32
C PRO A 105 9.17 2.74 9.34
N ASP A 106 9.64 1.89 10.28
CA ASP A 106 10.57 2.33 11.34
C ASP A 106 11.97 2.56 10.73
N SER A 107 12.40 3.81 10.70
CA SER A 107 13.68 4.23 10.10
C SER A 107 14.92 3.62 10.77
N ARG A 108 14.80 3.10 11.98
CA ARG A 108 15.89 2.44 12.72
C ARG A 108 16.19 1.04 12.20
N LEU A 109 15.20 0.40 11.57
CA LEU A 109 15.33 -0.97 11.07
C LEU A 109 16.22 -1.04 9.82
N LYS A 110 17.03 -2.11 9.74
CA LYS A 110 17.83 -2.39 8.54
C LYS A 110 16.98 -2.63 7.29
N SER A 111 15.81 -3.27 7.46
CA SER A 111 14.83 -3.47 6.38
C SER A 111 14.32 -2.16 5.81
N THR A 112 14.03 -1.16 6.66
CA THR A 112 13.62 0.18 6.21
C THR A 112 14.76 0.92 5.51
N LYS A 113 16.00 0.77 5.99
CA LYS A 113 17.18 1.34 5.29
C LYS A 113 17.37 0.71 3.92
N PHE A 114 17.13 -0.59 3.80
CA PHE A 114 17.14 -1.28 2.51
C PHE A 114 16.02 -0.77 1.59
N LEU A 115 14.80 -0.64 2.12
CA LEU A 115 13.68 -0.05 1.37
C LEU A 115 14.04 1.35 0.82
N GLN A 116 14.66 2.22 1.63
CA GLN A 116 15.08 3.55 1.18
C GLN A 116 16.05 3.50 -0.01
N LYS A 117 16.94 2.49 -0.05
CA LYS A 117 17.80 2.26 -1.22
C LYS A 117 16.99 1.87 -2.45
N LEU A 118 15.99 1.00 -2.29
CA LEU A 118 15.10 0.61 -3.39
C LEU A 118 14.32 1.81 -3.94
N ILE A 119 13.82 2.68 -3.05
CA ILE A 119 13.11 3.90 -3.45
C ILE A 119 14.06 4.84 -4.22
N LYS A 120 15.28 5.05 -3.71
CA LYS A 120 16.30 5.89 -4.36
C LYS A 120 16.69 5.38 -5.75
N ASN A 121 16.68 4.05 -5.92
CA ASN A 121 16.99 3.38 -7.19
C ASN A 121 15.75 3.21 -8.10
N ASN A 122 14.62 3.81 -7.77
CA ASN A 122 13.35 3.66 -8.51
C ASN A 122 12.83 2.22 -8.64
N LEU A 123 13.16 1.35 -7.68
CA LEU A 123 12.67 -0.03 -7.62
C LEU A 123 11.44 -0.18 -6.71
N ALA A 124 11.25 0.77 -5.79
CA ALA A 124 10.07 0.84 -4.91
C ALA A 124 9.49 2.26 -4.90
N LYS A 125 8.20 2.37 -4.53
CA LYS A 125 7.51 3.64 -4.34
C LYS A 125 6.82 3.64 -2.97
N GLU A 126 6.96 4.74 -2.23
CA GLU A 126 6.30 4.96 -0.95
C GLU A 126 5.19 6.00 -1.11
N LYS A 127 4.04 5.76 -0.49
CA LYS A 127 2.92 6.70 -0.43
C LYS A 127 2.29 6.67 0.96
N SER A 128 2.08 7.85 1.53
CA SER A 128 1.40 8.03 2.81
C SER A 128 -0.06 8.42 2.61
N PHE A 129 -0.91 7.94 3.52
CA PHE A 129 -2.35 8.21 3.57
C PHE A 129 -2.72 8.51 5.02
N SER A 130 -2.62 9.77 5.41
CA SER A 130 -2.89 10.20 6.78
C SER A 130 -4.12 11.07 6.82
N LEU A 131 -5.04 10.75 7.71
CA LEU A 131 -6.13 11.64 8.08
C LEU A 131 -5.55 12.86 8.81
N PRO A 132 -6.14 14.04 8.66
CA PRO A 132 -5.79 15.21 9.45
C PRO A 132 -6.06 14.93 10.93
N GLU A 133 -5.24 15.50 11.80
CA GLU A 133 -5.41 15.36 13.24
C GLU A 133 -6.64 16.15 13.72
N ILE A 134 -7.23 15.74 14.86
CA ILE A 134 -8.47 16.33 15.39
C ILE A 134 -8.34 17.83 15.62
N TRP A 135 -7.14 18.32 15.99
CA TRP A 135 -6.87 19.74 16.22
C TRP A 135 -6.48 20.54 14.96
N ASP A 136 -6.26 19.84 13.82
CA ASP A 136 -5.93 20.47 12.54
C ASP A 136 -7.21 20.79 11.75
N TYR A 137 -7.92 21.81 12.19
CA TYR A 137 -9.17 22.27 11.58
C TYR A 137 -9.03 22.57 10.08
N GLU A 138 -7.96 23.25 9.69
CA GLU A 138 -7.70 23.57 8.28
C GLU A 138 -7.36 22.33 7.45
N GLY A 139 -6.68 21.37 8.05
CA GLY A 139 -6.42 20.07 7.43
C GLY A 139 -7.70 19.27 7.23
N GLN A 140 -8.57 19.25 8.24
CA GLN A 140 -9.87 18.56 8.16
C GLN A 140 -10.77 19.19 7.09
N LYS A 141 -10.79 20.52 7.01
CA LYS A 141 -11.57 21.24 6.00
C LYS A 141 -11.08 20.89 4.57
N ARG A 142 -9.76 20.95 4.34
CA ARG A 142 -9.18 20.56 3.05
C ARG A 142 -9.47 19.11 2.71
N PHE A 143 -9.35 18.21 3.68
CA PHE A 143 -9.67 16.79 3.50
C PHE A 143 -11.13 16.57 3.07
N LEU A 144 -12.09 17.28 3.71
CA LEU A 144 -13.50 17.21 3.36
C LEU A 144 -13.78 17.79 1.96
N GLU A 145 -13.15 18.92 1.60
CA GLU A 145 -13.27 19.54 0.29
C GLU A 145 -12.72 18.60 -0.81
N ASP A 146 -11.57 17.97 -0.58
CA ASP A 146 -10.97 17.02 -1.51
C ASP A 146 -11.84 15.77 -1.68
N ALA A 147 -12.35 15.21 -0.58
CA ALA A 147 -13.25 14.06 -0.61
C ALA A 147 -14.57 14.38 -1.36
N ALA A 148 -15.14 15.54 -1.11
CA ALA A 148 -16.33 16.00 -1.82
C ALA A 148 -16.09 16.16 -3.32
N ASN A 149 -14.97 16.75 -3.71
CA ASN A 149 -14.58 16.91 -5.11
C ASN A 149 -14.39 15.54 -5.80
N GLU A 150 -13.77 14.57 -5.14
CA GLU A 150 -13.64 13.20 -5.68
C GLU A 150 -15.00 12.53 -5.90
N MET A 151 -15.98 12.82 -5.04
CA MET A 151 -17.36 12.29 -5.14
C MET A 151 -18.27 13.15 -6.04
N ASN A 152 -17.78 14.23 -6.65
CA ASN A 152 -18.56 15.24 -7.37
C ASN A 152 -19.70 15.87 -6.53
N ILE A 153 -19.51 15.99 -5.22
CA ILE A 153 -20.45 16.62 -4.28
C ILE A 153 -19.96 18.03 -4.00
N LYS A 154 -20.86 19.01 -4.08
CA LYS A 154 -20.58 20.36 -3.63
C LYS A 154 -20.93 20.48 -2.15
N ILE A 155 -19.94 20.69 -1.31
CA ILE A 155 -20.15 21.01 0.12
C ILE A 155 -20.17 22.53 0.26
N ASP A 156 -21.22 23.07 0.90
CA ASP A 156 -21.26 24.46 1.35
C ASP A 156 -20.28 24.65 2.53
N LYS A 157 -19.66 25.84 2.60
CA LYS A 157 -18.71 26.17 3.68
C LYS A 157 -19.31 25.98 5.07
N ASN A 158 -20.57 26.36 5.26
CA ASN A 158 -21.27 26.19 6.54
C ASN A 158 -21.52 24.71 6.87
N ALA A 159 -21.77 23.87 5.87
CA ALA A 159 -21.93 22.42 6.05
C ALA A 159 -20.60 21.75 6.42
N ALA A 160 -19.49 22.20 5.84
CA ALA A 160 -18.17 21.69 6.19
C ALA A 160 -17.79 22.00 7.65
N GLU A 161 -18.13 23.18 8.14
CA GLU A 161 -17.91 23.57 9.53
C GLU A 161 -18.73 22.73 10.51
N LEU A 162 -19.98 22.41 10.18
CA LEU A 162 -20.85 21.56 11.01
C LEU A 162 -20.43 20.07 11.08
N ILE A 163 -19.64 19.61 10.13
CA ILE A 163 -19.14 18.21 10.09
C ILE A 163 -17.87 18.08 10.94
N ILE A 164 -17.11 19.16 11.10
CA ILE A 164 -15.84 19.19 11.82
C ILE A 164 -16.03 19.42 13.32
N ASP A 165 -17.11 20.08 13.78
CA ASP A 165 -17.48 20.27 15.17
C ASP A 165 -18.08 19.00 15.80
#